data_45fd657ac419db2dd20fb1a26ae4fd96
#
_entry.id   45fd657ac419db2dd20fb1a26ae4fd96
#
_cell.length_a   1.000
_cell.length_b   1.000
_cell.length_c   1.000
_cell.angle_alpha   90.00
_cell.angle_beta   90.00
_cell.angle_gamma   90.00
#
_symmetry.space_group_name_H-M   'P 1'
#
loop_
_entity.id
_entity.type
_entity.pdbx_description
1 polymer ?
#
loop_
_entity_poly.entity_id
_entity_poly.type
_entity_poly.pdbx_seq_one_letter_code
_entity_poly.pdbx_strand_id
1 'polypeptide(L)'
;MKKFIIIVAGGKGLRMGGDIPKQFIPVKGKPVLMRTIETFYAYDSAMNIILVLPVSQQAYWKELCNTYHFSLPYRIADGGETRFHSVKNGLALVDAD
;
A
#
# COMPACT_ATOMS: atom_id res chain seq x y z
N MET A 1 -0.58 14.67 18.71
CA MET A 1 0.52 13.89 18.12
C MET A 1 0.02 13.16 16.88
N LYS A 2 0.75 13.31 15.77
CA LYS A 2 0.38 12.63 14.54
C LYS A 2 0.82 11.17 14.59
N LYS A 3 -0.05 10.30 14.12
CA LYS A 3 0.25 8.88 14.04
C LYS A 3 0.43 8.50 12.58
N PHE A 4 1.44 7.67 12.30
CA PHE A 4 1.72 7.21 10.95
C PHE A 4 1.87 5.70 10.94
N ILE A 5 1.43 5.09 9.85
CA ILE A 5 1.71 3.68 9.60
C ILE A 5 2.27 3.55 8.20
N ILE A 6 3.35 2.80 8.07
CA ILE A 6 3.98 2.55 6.78
C ILE A 6 3.69 1.12 6.38
N ILE A 7 2.97 0.97 5.27
CA ILE A 7 2.63 -0.35 4.75
C ILE A 7 3.52 -0.60 3.54
N VAL A 8 4.46 -1.54 3.67
CA VAL A 8 5.35 -1.90 2.58
C VAL A 8 4.74 -3.07 1.83
N ALA A 9 4.41 -2.86 0.58
CA ALA A 9 3.80 -3.87 -0.26
C ALA A 9 4.63 -4.10 -1.51
N GLY A 10 4.50 -5.27 -2.12
CA GLY A 10 5.14 -5.53 -3.39
C GLY A 10 6.55 -6.07 -3.32
N GLY A 11 6.79 -7.05 -2.47
CA GLY A 11 8.08 -7.75 -2.45
C GLY A 11 8.36 -8.44 -3.77
N LYS A 12 9.63 -8.66 -4.06
CA LYS A 12 10.04 -9.33 -5.29
C LYS A 12 9.58 -10.78 -5.32
N GLY A 13 9.08 -11.18 -6.48
CA GLY A 13 8.82 -12.59 -6.76
C GLY A 13 7.69 -13.24 -6.01
N LEU A 14 6.99 -12.55 -5.19
CA LEU A 14 5.87 -13.13 -4.46
C LEU A 14 4.61 -13.01 -5.30
N ARG A 15 4.44 -13.97 -6.21
CA ARG A 15 3.28 -14.01 -7.08
C ARG A 15 2.59 -15.35 -6.92
N MET A 16 1.28 -15.34 -7.05
CA MET A 16 0.51 -16.56 -6.96
C MET A 16 -0.22 -16.79 -8.28
N GLY A 17 0.08 -17.92 -8.91
CA GLY A 17 -0.67 -18.35 -10.08
C GLY A 17 -0.65 -17.42 -11.25
N GLY A 18 0.44 -16.69 -11.50
CA GLY A 18 0.52 -15.81 -12.66
C GLY A 18 1.18 -14.50 -12.36
N ASP A 19 0.73 -13.45 -13.03
CA ASP A 19 1.42 -12.16 -13.00
C ASP A 19 0.94 -11.19 -11.93
N ILE A 20 -0.10 -11.55 -11.18
CA ILE A 20 -0.66 -10.64 -10.20
C ILE A 20 0.10 -10.75 -8.88
N PRO A 21 0.68 -9.64 -8.38
CA PRO A 21 1.34 -9.65 -7.07
C PRO A 21 0.37 -10.07 -5.97
N LYS A 22 0.90 -10.77 -4.99
CA LYS A 22 0.09 -11.35 -3.91
C LYS A 22 -0.82 -10.34 -3.23
N GLN A 23 -0.35 -9.13 -2.99
CA GLN A 23 -1.13 -8.12 -2.29
C GLN A 23 -2.34 -7.61 -3.07
N PHE A 24 -2.40 -7.88 -4.37
CA PHE A 24 -3.51 -7.45 -5.22
C PHE A 24 -4.54 -8.56 -5.46
N ILE A 25 -4.29 -9.76 -4.95
CA ILE A 25 -5.21 -10.87 -5.16
C ILE A 25 -6.44 -10.67 -4.29
N PRO A 26 -7.66 -10.75 -4.87
CA PRO A 26 -8.87 -10.56 -4.08
C PRO A 26 -9.07 -11.65 -3.04
N VAL A 27 -9.45 -11.25 -1.85
CA VAL A 27 -9.87 -12.15 -0.78
C VAL A 27 -11.24 -11.67 -0.33
N LYS A 28 -12.22 -12.55 -0.45
CA LYS A 28 -13.60 -12.22 -0.12
C LYS A 28 -14.07 -10.98 -0.89
N GLY A 29 -13.71 -10.92 -2.17
CA GLY A 29 -14.19 -9.89 -3.08
C GLY A 29 -13.42 -8.59 -3.10
N LYS A 30 -12.29 -8.50 -2.40
CA LYS A 30 -11.51 -7.27 -2.35
C LYS A 30 -10.02 -7.57 -2.26
N PRO A 31 -9.16 -6.83 -2.96
CA PRO A 31 -7.71 -7.05 -2.86
C PRO A 31 -7.21 -6.98 -1.42
N VAL A 32 -6.25 -7.85 -1.10
CA VAL A 32 -5.70 -7.93 0.26
C VAL A 32 -5.20 -6.58 0.74
N LEU A 33 -4.51 -5.84 -0.10
CA LEU A 33 -3.95 -4.55 0.29
C LEU A 33 -5.05 -3.56 0.71
N MET A 34 -6.18 -3.54 0.00
CA MET A 34 -7.28 -2.67 0.38
C MET A 34 -7.84 -3.05 1.75
N ARG A 35 -7.94 -4.36 2.02
CA ARG A 35 -8.41 -4.81 3.31
C ARG A 35 -7.47 -4.40 4.44
N THR A 36 -6.17 -4.46 4.17
CA THR A 36 -5.17 -4.03 5.15
C THR A 36 -5.33 -2.56 5.48
N ILE A 37 -5.47 -1.72 4.46
CA ILE A 37 -5.66 -0.29 4.68
C ILE A 37 -6.95 -0.02 5.44
N GLU A 38 -8.03 -0.69 5.06
CA GLU A 38 -9.31 -0.53 5.75
C GLU A 38 -9.24 -0.92 7.21
N THR A 39 -8.49 -1.99 7.51
CA THR A 39 -8.34 -2.44 8.89
C THR A 39 -7.70 -1.37 9.76
N PHE A 40 -6.62 -0.77 9.26
CA PHE A 40 -5.94 0.27 10.03
C PHE A 40 -6.79 1.53 10.12
N TYR A 41 -7.48 1.89 9.07
CA TYR A 41 -8.34 3.06 9.08
C TYR A 41 -9.50 2.87 10.06
N ALA A 42 -10.06 1.68 10.11
CA ALA A 42 -11.13 1.39 11.05
C ALA A 42 -10.65 1.41 12.50
N TYR A 43 -9.39 1.02 12.70
CA TYR A 43 -8.79 1.05 14.02
C TYR A 43 -8.61 2.49 14.51
N ASP A 44 -8.13 3.36 13.64
CA ASP A 44 -7.88 4.75 13.99
C ASP A 44 -7.97 5.61 12.73
N SER A 45 -9.09 6.29 12.53
CA SER A 45 -9.32 7.09 11.34
C SER A 45 -8.43 8.33 11.27
N ALA A 46 -7.78 8.69 12.38
CA ALA A 46 -6.84 9.81 12.39
C ALA A 46 -5.44 9.39 11.98
N MET A 47 -5.21 8.09 11.76
CA MET A 47 -3.90 7.60 11.38
C MET A 47 -3.55 7.97 9.95
N ASN A 48 -2.32 8.44 9.76
CA ASN A 48 -1.82 8.76 8.44
C ASN A 48 -1.21 7.52 7.82
N ILE A 49 -1.76 7.06 6.71
CA ILE A 49 -1.32 5.81 6.07
C ILE A 49 -0.39 6.14 4.92
N ILE A 50 0.80 5.54 4.95
CA ILE A 50 1.78 5.68 3.87
C ILE A 50 1.96 4.30 3.24
N LEU A 51 1.61 4.21 1.97
CA LEU A 51 1.68 2.95 1.23
C LEU A 51 2.91 2.98 0.35
N VAL A 52 3.82 2.01 0.56
CA VAL A 52 5.03 1.91 -0.25
C VAL A 52 4.84 0.82 -1.29
N LEU A 53 4.84 1.22 -2.56
CA LEU A 53 4.65 0.31 -3.70
C LEU A 53 5.75 0.51 -4.73
N PRO A 54 6.22 -0.57 -5.37
CA PRO A 54 7.11 -0.41 -6.51
C PRO A 54 6.45 0.44 -7.58
N VAL A 55 7.25 1.29 -8.21
CA VAL A 55 6.72 2.18 -9.25
C VAL A 55 5.96 1.40 -10.32
N SER A 56 6.46 0.22 -10.68
CA SER A 56 5.84 -0.62 -11.71
C SER A 56 4.45 -1.11 -11.33
N GLN A 57 4.08 -1.07 -10.06
CA GLN A 57 2.79 -1.57 -9.60
C GLN A 57 1.82 -0.45 -9.26
N GLN A 58 2.25 0.78 -9.26
CA GLN A 58 1.41 1.90 -8.84
C GLN A 58 0.24 2.15 -9.80
N ALA A 59 0.47 2.03 -11.09
CA ALA A 59 -0.60 2.23 -12.06
C ALA A 59 -1.69 1.17 -11.90
N TYR A 60 -1.28 -0.07 -11.71
CA TYR A 60 -2.23 -1.16 -11.50
C TYR A 60 -3.05 -0.95 -10.23
N TRP A 61 -2.38 -0.50 -9.17
CA TRP A 61 -3.07 -0.19 -7.92
C TRP A 61 -4.13 0.89 -8.12
N LYS A 62 -3.81 1.93 -8.88
CA LYS A 62 -4.78 3.00 -9.15
C LYS A 62 -5.98 2.49 -9.91
N GLU A 63 -5.77 1.58 -10.87
CA GLU A 63 -6.88 0.99 -11.59
C GLU A 63 -7.78 0.17 -10.67
N LEU A 64 -7.18 -0.58 -9.74
CA LEU A 64 -7.95 -1.32 -8.76
C LEU A 64 -8.77 -0.40 -7.87
N CYS A 65 -8.18 0.72 -7.45
CA CYS A 65 -8.92 1.67 -6.63
C CYS A 65 -10.14 2.20 -7.37
N ASN A 66 -10.02 2.47 -8.66
CA ASN A 66 -11.16 2.89 -9.46
C ASN A 66 -12.22 1.80 -9.56
N THR A 67 -11.78 0.58 -9.81
CA THR A 67 -12.69 -0.56 -9.98
C THR A 67 -13.50 -0.83 -8.72
N TYR A 68 -12.87 -0.72 -7.56
CA TYR A 68 -13.52 -1.03 -6.28
C TYR A 68 -14.03 0.22 -5.58
N HIS A 69 -13.92 1.40 -6.21
CA HIS A 69 -14.34 2.66 -5.60
C HIS A 69 -13.69 2.90 -4.24
N PHE A 70 -12.40 2.57 -4.17
CA PHE A 70 -11.63 2.71 -2.93
C PHE A 70 -11.24 4.17 -2.73
N SER A 71 -11.71 4.79 -1.67
CA SER A 71 -11.54 6.23 -1.45
C SER A 71 -10.91 6.59 -0.12
N LEU A 72 -10.39 5.63 0.63
CA LEU A 72 -9.75 5.95 1.90
C LEU A 72 -8.47 6.76 1.69
N PRO A 73 -8.18 7.70 2.58
CA PRO A 73 -6.99 8.55 2.42
C PRO A 73 -5.69 7.78 2.71
N TYR A 74 -4.70 8.01 1.86
CA TYR A 74 -3.37 7.44 2.04
C TYR A 74 -2.40 8.19 1.15
N ARG A 75 -1.09 8.02 1.40
CA ARG A 75 -0.06 8.54 0.54
C ARG A 75 0.73 7.38 -0.05
N ILE A 76 1.29 7.59 -1.24
CA ILE A 76 2.11 6.57 -1.90
C ILE A 76 3.56 7.02 -1.91
N ALA A 77 4.45 6.10 -1.51
CA ALA A 77 5.89 6.26 -1.65
C ALA A 77 6.40 5.18 -2.60
N ASP A 78 7.49 5.48 -3.30
CA ASP A 78 8.07 4.52 -4.25
C ASP A 78 8.79 3.40 -3.49
N GLY A 79 8.57 2.17 -3.91
CA GLY A 79 9.31 1.05 -3.37
C GLY A 79 10.75 1.07 -3.85
N GLY A 80 11.68 0.69 -2.96
CA GLY A 80 13.09 0.60 -3.31
C GLY A 80 13.50 -0.82 -3.65
N GLU A 81 14.79 -1.01 -3.92
CA GLU A 81 15.30 -2.32 -4.29
C GLU A 81 15.24 -3.31 -3.15
N THR A 82 15.34 -2.83 -1.91
CA THR A 82 15.29 -3.67 -0.73
C THR A 82 14.21 -3.16 0.20
N ARG A 83 13.86 -3.97 1.19
CA ARG A 83 12.91 -3.54 2.21
C ARG A 83 13.41 -2.30 2.93
N PHE A 84 14.73 -2.23 3.17
CA PHE A 84 15.33 -1.07 3.81
C PHE A 84 15.06 0.21 3.02
N HIS A 85 15.29 0.17 1.71
CA HIS A 85 15.05 1.34 0.87
C HIS A 85 13.58 1.71 0.81
N SER A 86 12.70 0.72 0.79
CA SER A 86 11.27 0.97 0.78
C SER A 86 10.82 1.67 2.05
N VAL A 87 11.28 1.20 3.21
CA VAL A 87 10.93 1.83 4.48
C VAL A 87 11.50 3.25 4.54
N LYS A 88 12.72 3.43 4.06
CA LYS A 88 13.34 4.75 4.04
C LYS A 88 12.51 5.74 3.21
N ASN A 89 12.03 5.31 2.06
CA ASN A 89 11.20 6.16 1.22
C ASN A 89 9.89 6.53 1.91
N GLY A 90 9.30 5.58 2.62
CA GLY A 90 8.09 5.86 3.40
C GLY A 90 8.34 6.85 4.52
N LEU A 91 9.48 6.70 5.22
CA LEU A 91 9.84 7.61 6.30
C LEU A 91 10.05 9.04 5.81
N ALA A 92 10.51 9.20 4.58
CA ALA A 92 10.69 10.53 4.02
C ALA A 92 9.36 11.30 3.95
N LEU A 93 8.26 10.61 3.72
CA LEU A 93 6.95 11.25 3.71
C LEU A 93 6.50 11.64 5.12
N VAL A 94 6.91 10.88 6.12
CA VAL A 94 6.62 11.24 7.50
C VAL A 94 7.31 12.56 7.85
N ASP A 95 8.56 12.69 7.47
CA ASP A 95 9.34 13.91 7.75
C ASP A 95 8.84 15.12 6.97
N ALA A 96 8.20 14.88 5.83
CA ALA A 96 7.70 15.97 4.99
C ALA A 96 6.49 16.67 5.59
N ASP A 97 5.85 16.06 6.54
CA ASP A 97 4.73 16.65 7.24
C ASP A 97 5.21 17.45 8.45
#